data_76726d42ff46961b37e75091ea9052fb
#
_entry.id   76726d42ff46961b37e75091ea9052fb
#
_cell.length_a   1.000
_cell.length_b   1.000
_cell.length_c   1.000
_cell.angle_alpha   90.00
_cell.angle_beta   90.00
_cell.angle_gamma   90.00
#
_symmetry.space_group_name_H-M   'P 1'
#
loop_
_entity.id
_entity.type
_entity.pdbx_description
1 polymer ?
#
loop_
_entity_poly.entity_id
_entity_poly.type
_entity_poly.pdbx_seq_one_letter_code
_entity_poly.pdbx_strand_id
1 'polypeptide(L)'
;MTILYVLLAILLLGILIMVHEFGHFAVARLCGIAVKEFSLGFGPVIWQHKSKKSDTTFSIRPIPMGGYCMFYGDTDDDPNGSTKDDPRSYNKAPVWKRMLSVLAGPGMNFVLAFVVSIALMGVYGAVATTPVVQEVEAGMPAAEAGLQAGDIFVRVNQTEVENGTVQDVSNAIGADASSAPVEITVLRDGQEQTFTVTPQYDSELERYRVGVTIAQGYEKMPASSILPSAWSLCKQASVAIVESLGKLFTTGEGLNDAAGPVGVVSLVAQQTQQGGLEIYLYLLVIISINLGLMNLIPIPGLDGSRLIFMLIEAIRRKPVNQKIEAGVHLCGYVLLFGLMIFFTFKDVLRLFGK
;
A
#
# COMPACT_ATOMS: atom_id res chain seq x y z
N MET A 1 15.38 -11.19 8.84
CA MET A 1 15.10 -9.79 8.41
C MET A 1 16.05 -8.83 9.12
N THR A 2 16.68 -7.93 8.40
CA THR A 2 17.54 -6.91 9.02
C THR A 2 16.64 -5.87 9.72
N ILE A 3 16.98 -5.43 10.92
CA ILE A 3 16.24 -4.44 11.72
C ILE A 3 15.91 -3.17 10.88
N LEU A 4 16.82 -2.78 9.98
CA LEU A 4 16.63 -1.65 9.09
C LEU A 4 15.33 -1.75 8.26
N TYR A 5 15.05 -2.91 7.65
CA TYR A 5 13.86 -3.06 6.81
C TYR A 5 12.56 -3.07 7.62
N VAL A 6 12.59 -3.56 8.85
CA VAL A 6 11.45 -3.46 9.78
C VAL A 6 11.20 -1.99 10.14
N LEU A 7 12.24 -1.21 10.42
CA LEU A 7 12.10 0.23 10.67
C LEU A 7 11.57 0.99 9.45
N LEU A 8 12.01 0.63 8.24
CA LEU A 8 11.48 1.20 6.99
C LEU A 8 9.99 0.85 6.80
N ALA A 9 9.57 -0.38 7.13
CA ALA A 9 8.17 -0.77 7.06
C ALA A 9 7.29 0.01 8.06
N ILE A 10 7.77 0.20 9.30
CA ILE A 10 7.08 1.02 10.30
C ILE A 10 7.01 2.48 9.83
N LEU A 11 8.09 3.02 9.27
CA LEU A 11 8.13 4.37 8.71
C LEU A 11 7.11 4.53 7.58
N LEU A 12 7.00 3.55 6.67
CA LEU A 12 6.01 3.55 5.59
C LEU A 12 4.59 3.70 6.16
N LEU A 13 4.22 2.84 7.11
CA LEU A 13 2.90 2.91 7.75
C LEU A 13 2.69 4.26 8.47
N GLY A 14 3.72 4.75 9.15
CA GLY A 14 3.68 6.07 9.81
C GLY A 14 3.42 7.21 8.82
N ILE A 15 4.08 7.21 7.66
CA ILE A 15 3.86 8.20 6.58
C ILE A 15 2.42 8.13 6.07
N LEU A 16 1.91 6.92 5.80
CA LEU A 16 0.55 6.71 5.29
C LEU A 16 -0.51 7.27 6.24
N ILE A 17 -0.38 6.97 7.52
CA ILE A 17 -1.30 7.44 8.56
C ILE A 17 -1.17 8.96 8.74
N MET A 18 0.07 9.48 8.79
CA MET A 18 0.29 10.91 8.92
C MET A 18 -0.33 11.71 7.79
N VAL A 19 -0.20 11.26 6.55
CA VAL A 19 -0.78 11.91 5.37
C VAL A 19 -2.30 11.83 5.39
N HIS A 20 -2.85 10.70 5.81
CA HIS A 20 -4.29 10.53 6.00
C HIS A 20 -4.83 11.54 7.02
N GLU A 21 -4.28 11.57 8.23
CA GLU A 21 -4.71 12.51 9.29
C GLU A 21 -4.48 13.97 8.88
N PHE A 22 -3.40 14.24 8.15
CA PHE A 22 -3.13 15.56 7.61
C PHE A 22 -4.21 16.02 6.62
N GLY A 23 -4.80 15.10 5.87
CA GLY A 23 -5.95 15.38 5.00
C GLY A 23 -7.12 15.95 5.80
N HIS A 24 -7.53 15.27 6.86
CA HIS A 24 -8.58 15.75 7.77
C HIS A 24 -8.24 17.12 8.36
N PHE A 25 -7.04 17.25 8.89
CA PHE A 25 -6.56 18.48 9.48
C PHE A 25 -6.59 19.67 8.51
N ALA A 26 -5.99 19.50 7.34
CA ALA A 26 -5.83 20.58 6.37
C ALA A 26 -7.18 21.08 5.85
N VAL A 27 -8.07 20.15 5.44
CA VAL A 27 -9.37 20.52 4.89
C VAL A 27 -10.32 21.04 5.96
N ALA A 28 -10.31 20.50 7.18
CA ALA A 28 -11.08 21.07 8.29
C ALA A 28 -10.69 22.52 8.53
N ARG A 29 -9.40 22.82 8.58
CA ARG A 29 -8.88 24.19 8.74
C ARG A 29 -9.29 25.11 7.60
N LEU A 30 -9.23 24.64 6.35
CA LEU A 30 -9.70 25.41 5.17
C LEU A 30 -11.22 25.67 5.22
N CYS A 31 -11.98 24.73 5.77
CA CYS A 31 -13.43 24.86 5.96
C CYS A 31 -13.81 25.73 7.17
N GLY A 32 -12.82 26.22 7.97
CA GLY A 32 -13.05 27.01 9.16
C GLY A 32 -13.43 26.20 10.39
N ILE A 33 -13.24 24.88 10.37
CA ILE A 33 -13.44 23.97 11.51
C ILE A 33 -12.19 23.99 12.38
N ALA A 34 -12.34 24.20 13.67
CA ALA A 34 -11.22 24.18 14.61
C ALA A 34 -10.80 22.75 14.95
N VAL A 35 -9.48 22.50 14.91
CA VAL A 35 -8.89 21.22 15.29
C VAL A 35 -8.31 21.35 16.70
N LYS A 36 -8.76 20.48 17.62
CA LYS A 36 -8.32 20.44 19.01
C LYS A 36 -6.95 19.81 19.15
N GLU A 37 -6.79 18.64 18.55
CA GLU A 37 -5.54 17.89 18.59
C GLU A 37 -5.28 17.18 17.27
N PHE A 38 -4.02 17.22 16.84
CA PHE A 38 -3.46 16.42 15.76
C PHE A 38 -2.36 15.54 16.35
N SER A 39 -2.60 14.23 16.38
CA SER A 39 -1.70 13.28 17.04
C SER A 39 -1.15 12.26 16.06
N LEU A 40 0.16 12.03 16.15
CA LEU A 40 0.83 10.89 15.54
C LEU A 40 1.03 9.81 16.60
N GLY A 41 0.45 8.63 16.36
CA GLY A 41 0.50 7.51 17.28
C GLY A 41 -0.59 7.51 18.35
N PHE A 42 -0.58 6.46 19.16
CA PHE A 42 -1.46 6.26 20.31
C PHE A 42 -0.64 6.09 21.60
N GLY A 43 -1.32 6.19 22.74
CA GLY A 43 -0.72 6.01 24.07
C GLY A 43 -0.42 7.32 24.80
N PRO A 44 0.45 7.31 25.83
CA PRO A 44 0.81 8.50 26.57
C PRO A 44 1.59 9.49 25.69
N VAL A 45 1.48 10.78 26.00
CA VAL A 45 2.17 11.84 25.23
C VAL A 45 3.67 11.78 25.49
N ILE A 46 4.47 11.63 24.41
CA ILE A 46 5.94 11.77 24.46
C ILE A 46 6.33 13.23 24.26
N TRP A 47 5.71 13.88 23.27
CA TRP A 47 5.95 15.27 22.94
C TRP A 47 4.64 15.97 22.57
N GLN A 48 4.50 17.21 23.00
CA GLN A 48 3.31 18.01 22.76
C GLN A 48 3.68 19.48 22.55
N HIS A 49 3.05 20.08 21.55
CA HIS A 49 3.18 21.51 21.28
C HIS A 49 1.83 22.13 20.95
N LYS A 50 1.42 23.14 21.73
CA LYS A 50 0.21 23.92 21.43
C LYS A 50 0.56 25.11 20.54
N SER A 51 -0.03 25.17 19.36
CA SER A 51 0.15 26.28 18.42
C SER A 51 -0.52 27.54 18.95
N LYS A 52 0.24 28.63 19.06
CA LYS A 52 -0.30 29.95 19.49
C LYS A 52 -1.25 30.57 18.46
N LYS A 53 -1.16 30.15 17.16
CA LYS A 53 -1.96 30.75 16.07
C LYS A 53 -3.25 30.00 15.80
N SER A 54 -3.34 28.72 16.12
CA SER A 54 -4.45 27.86 15.69
C SER A 54 -5.18 27.17 16.84
N ASP A 55 -4.77 27.35 18.07
CA ASP A 55 -5.24 26.65 19.27
C ASP A 55 -5.09 25.11 19.18
N THR A 56 -4.54 24.59 18.07
CA THR A 56 -4.33 23.17 17.85
C THR A 56 -3.15 22.67 18.66
N THR A 57 -3.33 21.57 19.31
CA THR A 57 -2.27 20.81 19.98
C THR A 57 -1.72 19.75 19.03
N PHE A 58 -0.42 19.79 18.77
CA PHE A 58 0.29 18.74 18.05
C PHE A 58 0.94 17.81 19.06
N SER A 59 0.75 16.49 18.90
CA SER A 59 1.31 15.51 19.82
C SER A 59 1.95 14.33 19.10
N ILE A 60 2.99 13.75 19.73
CA ILE A 60 3.63 12.51 19.29
C ILE A 60 3.51 11.51 20.43
N ARG A 61 3.12 10.28 20.09
CA ARG A 61 2.84 9.20 21.03
C ARG A 61 3.61 7.93 20.64
N PRO A 62 3.91 7.01 21.59
CA PRO A 62 4.88 5.92 21.37
C PRO A 62 4.42 4.80 20.46
N ILE A 63 3.11 4.60 20.29
CA ILE A 63 2.60 3.51 19.45
C ILE A 63 2.38 4.04 18.02
N PRO A 64 3.28 3.75 17.05
CA PRO A 64 3.24 4.34 15.71
C PRO A 64 2.22 3.67 14.78
N MET A 65 1.23 2.97 15.34
CA MET A 65 0.22 2.21 14.59
C MET A 65 -1.09 2.98 14.46
N GLY A 66 -1.03 4.29 14.21
CA GLY A 66 -2.22 5.12 14.08
C GLY A 66 -1.91 6.60 14.27
N GLY A 67 -2.97 7.38 14.25
CA GLY A 67 -3.01 8.80 14.53
C GLY A 67 -4.45 9.22 14.70
N TYR A 68 -4.69 10.47 15.03
CA TYR A 68 -6.02 11.03 15.04
C TYR A 68 -6.02 12.55 14.87
N CYS A 69 -7.07 13.03 14.23
CA CYS A 69 -7.40 14.44 14.13
C CYS A 69 -8.70 14.71 14.88
N MET A 70 -8.60 15.34 16.06
CA MET A 70 -9.75 15.64 16.92
C MET A 70 -10.28 17.03 16.62
N PHE A 71 -11.57 17.15 16.29
CA PHE A 71 -12.19 18.43 16.04
C PHE A 71 -12.83 19.03 17.30
N TYR A 72 -12.97 20.34 17.35
CA TYR A 72 -13.75 21.00 18.39
C TYR A 72 -15.22 20.58 18.32
N GLY A 73 -15.78 20.12 19.44
CA GLY A 73 -17.18 19.77 19.58
C GLY A 73 -17.61 18.48 18.85
N ASP A 74 -16.68 17.67 18.36
CA ASP A 74 -16.97 16.37 17.72
C ASP A 74 -17.30 15.29 18.77
N THR A 75 -16.63 15.32 19.93
CA THR A 75 -16.80 14.36 21.03
C THR A 75 -17.28 15.02 22.31
N ASP A 76 -17.90 14.22 23.19
CA ASP A 76 -18.34 14.65 24.52
C ASP A 76 -17.15 14.83 25.52
N ASP A 77 -15.90 14.66 25.07
CA ASP A 77 -14.67 14.70 25.86
C ASP A 77 -14.27 16.11 26.34
N ASP A 78 -15.15 17.09 26.24
CA ASP A 78 -14.97 18.40 26.86
C ASP A 78 -15.83 18.49 28.12
N PRO A 79 -15.29 18.17 29.30
CA PRO A 79 -16.07 18.18 30.56
C PRO A 79 -16.71 19.53 30.86
N ASN A 80 -16.16 20.59 30.29
CA ASN A 80 -16.62 21.97 30.50
C ASN A 80 -17.53 22.49 29.39
N GLY A 81 -17.78 21.72 28.32
CA GLY A 81 -18.61 22.14 27.17
C GLY A 81 -18.08 23.32 26.36
N SER A 82 -16.92 23.84 26.69
CA SER A 82 -16.37 25.09 26.14
C SER A 82 -16.14 25.04 24.61
N THR A 83 -15.88 23.85 24.07
CA THR A 83 -15.63 23.66 22.64
C THR A 83 -16.91 23.48 21.82
N LYS A 84 -18.02 23.08 22.46
CA LYS A 84 -19.33 22.93 21.78
C LYS A 84 -19.92 24.30 21.40
N ASP A 85 -19.65 25.32 22.18
CA ASP A 85 -20.18 26.66 21.93
C ASP A 85 -19.30 27.51 21.00
N ASP A 86 -18.08 27.06 20.67
CA ASP A 86 -17.24 27.73 19.68
C ASP A 86 -17.94 27.74 18.30
N PRO A 87 -18.03 28.90 17.62
CA PRO A 87 -18.61 28.98 16.28
C PRO A 87 -17.84 28.13 15.25
N ARG A 88 -16.59 27.77 15.52
CA ARG A 88 -15.74 26.90 14.68
C ARG A 88 -15.90 25.42 15.00
N SER A 89 -16.84 25.04 15.87
CA SER A 89 -17.13 23.67 16.24
C SER A 89 -17.59 22.83 15.04
N TYR A 90 -17.12 21.59 14.96
CA TYR A 90 -17.47 20.63 13.92
C TYR A 90 -19.00 20.46 13.76
N ASN A 91 -19.71 20.32 14.87
CA ASN A 91 -21.15 20.11 14.87
C ASN A 91 -21.96 21.36 14.42
N LYS A 92 -21.36 22.57 14.47
CA LYS A 92 -21.98 23.81 13.95
C LYS A 92 -21.68 24.04 12.47
N ALA A 93 -20.68 23.36 11.93
CA ALA A 93 -20.31 23.49 10.53
C ALA A 93 -21.37 22.85 9.61
N PRO A 94 -21.65 23.46 8.44
CA PRO A 94 -22.53 22.86 7.43
C PRO A 94 -22.09 21.42 7.06
N VAL A 95 -23.06 20.56 6.80
CA VAL A 95 -22.82 19.13 6.53
C VAL A 95 -21.79 18.91 5.43
N TRP A 96 -21.84 19.69 4.33
CA TRP A 96 -20.89 19.57 3.23
C TRP A 96 -19.43 19.86 3.64
N LYS A 97 -19.20 20.81 4.57
CA LYS A 97 -17.85 21.10 5.10
C LYS A 97 -17.34 19.94 5.95
N ARG A 98 -18.22 19.34 6.77
CA ARG A 98 -17.90 18.17 7.57
C ARG A 98 -17.58 16.98 6.67
N MET A 99 -18.41 16.73 5.63
CA MET A 99 -18.16 15.68 4.65
C MET A 99 -16.82 15.85 3.93
N LEU A 100 -16.50 17.07 3.46
CA LEU A 100 -15.20 17.36 2.83
C LEU A 100 -14.03 17.09 3.79
N SER A 101 -14.16 17.48 5.06
CA SER A 101 -13.11 17.26 6.07
C SER A 101 -12.88 15.77 6.31
N VAL A 102 -13.95 14.96 6.31
CA VAL A 102 -13.82 13.49 6.48
C VAL A 102 -13.30 12.82 5.19
N LEU A 103 -13.81 13.21 4.01
CA LEU A 103 -13.32 12.69 2.73
C LEU A 103 -11.84 13.01 2.47
N ALA A 104 -11.33 14.08 3.09
CA ALA A 104 -9.97 14.53 2.84
C ALA A 104 -8.90 13.56 3.35
N GLY A 105 -9.16 12.79 4.41
CA GLY A 105 -8.24 11.76 4.90
C GLY A 105 -7.97 10.70 3.83
N PRO A 106 -8.99 9.93 3.43
CA PRO A 106 -8.87 8.98 2.32
C PRO A 106 -8.37 9.64 1.04
N GLY A 107 -8.85 10.84 0.71
CA GLY A 107 -8.44 11.59 -0.47
C GLY A 107 -6.95 11.88 -0.53
N MET A 108 -6.33 12.23 0.61
CA MET A 108 -4.89 12.48 0.69
C MET A 108 -4.06 11.22 0.48
N ASN A 109 -4.57 10.04 0.82
CA ASN A 109 -3.91 8.79 0.49
C ASN A 109 -3.87 8.53 -1.02
N PHE A 110 -4.95 8.86 -1.76
CA PHE A 110 -4.90 8.80 -3.22
C PHE A 110 -3.95 9.83 -3.82
N VAL A 111 -3.91 11.04 -3.27
CA VAL A 111 -2.93 12.07 -3.68
C VAL A 111 -1.50 11.59 -3.43
N LEU A 112 -1.21 11.04 -2.26
CA LEU A 112 0.10 10.49 -1.93
C LEU A 112 0.48 9.38 -2.90
N ALA A 113 -0.41 8.41 -3.13
CA ALA A 113 -0.19 7.32 -4.07
C ALA A 113 0.14 7.84 -5.47
N PHE A 114 -0.59 8.83 -5.95
CA PHE A 114 -0.37 9.42 -7.27
C PHE A 114 0.98 10.16 -7.35
N VAL A 115 1.33 10.98 -6.34
CA VAL A 115 2.61 11.70 -6.29
C VAL A 115 3.79 10.72 -6.24
N VAL A 116 3.68 9.66 -5.41
CA VAL A 116 4.73 8.64 -5.33
C VAL A 116 4.81 7.82 -6.63
N SER A 117 3.68 7.54 -7.29
CA SER A 117 3.67 6.88 -8.60
C SER A 117 4.39 7.71 -9.68
N ILE A 118 4.21 9.04 -9.66
CA ILE A 118 4.96 9.94 -10.56
C ILE A 118 6.46 9.84 -10.28
N ALA A 119 6.86 9.87 -9.01
CA ALA A 119 8.27 9.74 -8.63
C ALA A 119 8.84 8.36 -9.03
N LEU A 120 8.08 7.29 -8.77
CA LEU A 120 8.44 5.92 -9.16
C LEU A 120 8.67 5.81 -10.67
N MET A 121 7.70 6.26 -11.48
CA MET A 121 7.78 6.24 -12.94
C MET A 121 8.89 7.16 -13.49
N GLY A 122 9.12 8.29 -12.84
CA GLY A 122 10.16 9.24 -13.26
C GLY A 122 11.58 8.75 -12.98
N VAL A 123 11.78 7.98 -11.90
CA VAL A 123 13.11 7.48 -11.50
C VAL A 123 13.41 6.13 -12.17
N TYR A 124 12.47 5.20 -12.07
CA TYR A 124 12.67 3.81 -12.52
C TYR A 124 12.11 3.55 -13.92
N GLY A 125 11.13 4.33 -14.38
CA GLY A 125 10.42 4.11 -15.63
C GLY A 125 9.14 3.29 -15.48
N ALA A 126 8.62 2.79 -16.60
CA ALA A 126 7.55 1.79 -16.58
C ALA A 126 8.14 0.40 -16.39
N VAL A 127 7.36 -0.46 -15.75
CA VAL A 127 7.62 -1.90 -15.86
C VAL A 127 7.55 -2.23 -17.35
N ALA A 128 8.70 -2.52 -17.93
CA ALA A 128 8.73 -2.98 -19.32
C ALA A 128 7.97 -4.31 -19.40
N THR A 129 7.29 -4.51 -20.52
CA THR A 129 6.70 -5.82 -20.79
C THR A 129 7.75 -6.89 -21.07
N THR A 130 9.02 -6.49 -21.14
CA THR A 130 10.17 -7.34 -21.45
C THR A 130 10.81 -7.90 -20.19
N PRO A 131 10.87 -9.23 -20.03
CA PRO A 131 11.59 -9.87 -18.94
C PRO A 131 13.10 -9.69 -19.10
N VAL A 132 13.79 -9.47 -17.98
CA VAL A 132 15.26 -9.31 -17.93
C VAL A 132 15.89 -10.30 -16.97
N VAL A 133 17.14 -10.61 -17.21
CA VAL A 133 17.98 -11.35 -16.26
C VAL A 133 18.35 -10.42 -15.10
N GLN A 134 17.79 -10.66 -13.92
CA GLN A 134 18.09 -9.89 -12.72
C GLN A 134 19.42 -10.34 -12.10
N GLU A 135 19.62 -11.66 -12.02
CA GLU A 135 20.80 -12.25 -11.42
C GLU A 135 21.12 -13.57 -12.13
N VAL A 136 22.41 -13.87 -12.24
CA VAL A 136 22.91 -15.14 -12.76
C VAL A 136 23.67 -15.84 -11.63
N GLU A 137 23.24 -17.03 -11.28
CA GLU A 137 23.81 -17.83 -10.20
C GLU A 137 25.17 -18.40 -10.62
N ALA A 138 26.21 -18.08 -9.87
CA ALA A 138 27.58 -18.51 -10.20
C ALA A 138 27.69 -20.04 -10.16
N GLY A 139 28.36 -20.63 -11.16
CA GLY A 139 28.52 -22.09 -11.29
C GLY A 139 27.31 -22.82 -11.86
N MET A 140 26.25 -22.10 -12.26
CA MET A 140 25.10 -22.66 -12.96
C MET A 140 25.24 -22.51 -14.48
N PRO A 141 24.52 -23.34 -15.27
CA PRO A 141 24.66 -23.37 -16.73
C PRO A 141 24.52 -22.01 -17.45
N ALA A 142 23.67 -21.12 -16.96
CA ALA A 142 23.51 -19.79 -17.56
C ALA A 142 24.78 -18.91 -17.41
N ALA A 143 25.47 -19.02 -16.25
CA ALA A 143 26.73 -18.32 -16.03
C ALA A 143 27.84 -18.86 -16.93
N GLU A 144 27.90 -20.18 -17.09
CA GLU A 144 28.89 -20.84 -17.98
C GLU A 144 28.65 -20.51 -19.45
N ALA A 145 27.38 -20.38 -19.86
CA ALA A 145 27.01 -19.95 -21.20
C ALA A 145 27.29 -18.46 -21.48
N GLY A 146 27.53 -17.64 -20.43
CA GLY A 146 27.87 -16.23 -20.55
C GLY A 146 26.69 -15.26 -20.47
N LEU A 147 25.52 -15.71 -19.98
CA LEU A 147 24.42 -14.80 -19.64
C LEU A 147 24.82 -13.86 -18.49
N GLN A 148 24.32 -12.64 -18.50
CA GLN A 148 24.68 -11.60 -17.52
C GLN A 148 23.41 -10.90 -17.00
N ALA A 149 23.51 -10.34 -15.80
CA ALA A 149 22.49 -9.45 -15.28
C ALA A 149 22.30 -8.23 -16.19
N GLY A 150 21.06 -7.89 -16.48
CA GLY A 150 20.71 -6.82 -17.42
C GLY A 150 20.39 -7.30 -18.86
N ASP A 151 20.64 -8.57 -19.19
CA ASP A 151 20.22 -9.15 -20.47
C ASP A 151 18.68 -9.14 -20.59
N ILE A 152 18.15 -8.64 -21.69
CA ILE A 152 16.72 -8.59 -21.97
C ILE A 152 16.34 -9.82 -22.78
N PHE A 153 15.38 -10.62 -22.32
CA PHE A 153 14.93 -11.78 -23.06
C PHE A 153 14.16 -11.39 -24.32
N VAL A 154 14.55 -11.88 -25.45
CA VAL A 154 13.87 -11.69 -26.75
C VAL A 154 13.12 -12.97 -27.14
N ARG A 155 13.82 -14.11 -27.07
CA ARG A 155 13.29 -15.41 -27.49
C ARG A 155 13.90 -16.54 -26.68
N VAL A 156 13.10 -17.55 -26.40
CA VAL A 156 13.56 -18.80 -25.81
C VAL A 156 13.11 -19.93 -26.76
N ASN A 157 14.08 -20.66 -27.33
CA ASN A 157 13.86 -21.59 -28.45
C ASN A 157 13.12 -20.90 -29.60
N GLN A 158 11.92 -21.39 -29.93
CA GLN A 158 11.05 -20.81 -30.96
C GLN A 158 9.98 -19.86 -30.40
N THR A 159 9.96 -19.65 -29.10
CA THR A 159 8.94 -18.83 -28.42
C THR A 159 9.46 -17.41 -28.26
N GLU A 160 8.79 -16.42 -28.87
CA GLU A 160 9.04 -15.01 -28.62
C GLU A 160 8.53 -14.63 -27.22
N VAL A 161 9.41 -13.99 -26.41
CA VAL A 161 9.13 -13.60 -25.03
C VAL A 161 9.41 -12.12 -24.76
N GLU A 162 9.76 -11.36 -25.80
CA GLU A 162 10.13 -9.92 -25.70
C GLU A 162 9.02 -9.09 -25.05
N ASN A 163 7.74 -9.39 -25.33
CA ASN A 163 6.58 -8.73 -24.72
C ASN A 163 5.85 -9.64 -23.73
N GLY A 164 6.53 -10.66 -23.22
CA GLY A 164 5.98 -11.65 -22.31
C GLY A 164 6.19 -11.27 -20.84
N THR A 165 5.59 -12.06 -19.98
CA THR A 165 5.79 -11.97 -18.53
C THR A 165 6.99 -12.82 -18.09
N VAL A 166 7.47 -12.61 -16.86
CA VAL A 166 8.47 -13.51 -16.22
C VAL A 166 8.01 -14.97 -16.27
N GLN A 167 6.69 -15.20 -16.13
CA GLN A 167 6.12 -16.54 -16.18
C GLN A 167 6.21 -17.15 -17.59
N ASP A 168 6.06 -16.35 -18.64
CA ASP A 168 6.18 -16.83 -20.03
C ASP A 168 7.60 -17.31 -20.33
N VAL A 169 8.62 -16.54 -19.88
CA VAL A 169 10.02 -16.97 -19.97
C VAL A 169 10.29 -18.21 -19.15
N SER A 170 9.79 -18.25 -17.93
CA SER A 170 9.94 -19.42 -17.04
C SER A 170 9.29 -20.66 -17.63
N ASN A 171 8.11 -20.50 -18.22
CA ASN A 171 7.40 -21.59 -18.91
C ASN A 171 8.18 -22.04 -20.16
N ALA A 172 8.70 -21.09 -20.96
CA ALA A 172 9.45 -21.40 -22.16
C ALA A 172 10.79 -22.13 -21.86
N ILE A 173 11.46 -21.75 -20.77
CA ILE A 173 12.66 -22.45 -20.31
C ILE A 173 12.30 -23.84 -19.72
N GLY A 174 11.18 -23.94 -19.02
CA GLY A 174 10.73 -25.16 -18.33
C GLY A 174 9.83 -26.08 -19.17
N ALA A 175 9.41 -25.67 -20.36
CA ALA A 175 8.43 -26.41 -21.17
C ALA A 175 8.87 -27.82 -21.51
N ASP A 176 10.20 -28.05 -21.61
CA ASP A 176 10.78 -29.35 -21.89
C ASP A 176 11.52 -29.93 -20.69
N ALA A 177 11.08 -29.79 -19.46
CA ALA A 177 11.62 -30.34 -18.19
C ALA A 177 12.71 -31.43 -18.36
N SER A 178 13.67 -31.24 -19.26
CA SER A 178 14.65 -32.20 -19.76
C SER A 178 16.04 -31.57 -19.75
N SER A 179 17.05 -32.39 -19.81
CA SER A 179 18.44 -31.99 -20.02
C SER A 179 18.74 -31.53 -21.46
N ALA A 180 17.72 -31.23 -22.27
CA ALA A 180 17.90 -30.73 -23.62
C ALA A 180 18.41 -29.28 -23.62
N PRO A 181 19.37 -28.93 -24.50
CA PRO A 181 19.83 -27.55 -24.63
C PRO A 181 18.70 -26.61 -25.00
N VAL A 182 18.64 -25.45 -24.32
CA VAL A 182 17.70 -24.36 -24.57
C VAL A 182 18.43 -23.21 -25.21
N GLU A 183 17.96 -22.72 -26.35
CA GLU A 183 18.49 -21.52 -27.01
C GLU A 183 17.83 -20.29 -26.40
N ILE A 184 18.60 -19.41 -25.77
CA ILE A 184 18.13 -18.17 -25.18
C ILE A 184 18.73 -17.00 -25.98
N THR A 185 17.87 -16.26 -26.68
CA THR A 185 18.27 -15.02 -27.36
C THR A 185 17.92 -13.85 -26.46
N VAL A 186 18.92 -13.01 -26.20
CA VAL A 186 18.81 -11.80 -25.39
C VAL A 186 19.28 -10.59 -26.16
N LEU A 187 18.78 -9.43 -25.78
CA LEU A 187 19.28 -8.13 -26.25
C LEU A 187 20.24 -7.61 -25.17
N ARG A 188 21.54 -7.45 -25.53
CA ARG A 188 22.61 -6.88 -24.70
C ARG A 188 23.22 -5.70 -25.44
N ASP A 189 23.26 -4.53 -24.82
CA ASP A 189 23.80 -3.30 -25.41
C ASP A 189 23.22 -2.97 -26.80
N GLY A 190 21.93 -3.29 -27.02
CA GLY A 190 21.24 -3.06 -28.30
C GLY A 190 21.56 -4.08 -29.39
N GLN A 191 22.23 -5.19 -29.08
CA GLN A 191 22.54 -6.28 -30.03
C GLN A 191 21.95 -7.60 -29.53
N GLU A 192 21.32 -8.34 -30.42
CA GLU A 192 20.85 -9.69 -30.12
C GLU A 192 22.03 -10.66 -30.02
N GLN A 193 22.07 -11.43 -28.94
CA GLN A 193 23.03 -12.51 -28.71
C GLN A 193 22.27 -13.76 -28.32
N THR A 194 22.68 -14.90 -28.91
CA THR A 194 22.05 -16.20 -28.63
C THR A 194 23.01 -17.07 -27.84
N PHE A 195 22.53 -17.62 -26.74
CA PHE A 195 23.25 -18.52 -25.85
C PHE A 195 22.56 -19.86 -25.82
N THR A 196 23.34 -20.93 -25.88
CA THR A 196 22.84 -22.30 -25.69
C THR A 196 23.13 -22.72 -24.25
N VAL A 197 22.08 -22.96 -23.50
CA VAL A 197 22.14 -23.31 -22.07
C VAL A 197 21.56 -24.70 -21.88
N THR A 198 22.33 -25.62 -21.27
CA THR A 198 21.83 -26.95 -20.94
C THR A 198 21.36 -26.96 -19.49
N PRO A 199 20.04 -27.10 -19.21
CA PRO A 199 19.53 -27.09 -17.84
C PRO A 199 20.13 -28.21 -16.99
N GLN A 200 20.47 -27.91 -15.73
CA GLN A 200 20.95 -28.87 -14.76
C GLN A 200 19.83 -29.26 -13.80
N TYR A 201 19.78 -30.56 -13.44
CA TYR A 201 18.80 -31.05 -12.46
C TYR A 201 19.18 -30.63 -11.05
N ASP A 202 18.28 -29.92 -10.39
CA ASP A 202 18.40 -29.52 -8.98
C ASP A 202 17.64 -30.55 -8.13
N SER A 203 18.37 -31.29 -7.32
CA SER A 203 17.81 -32.36 -6.48
C SER A 203 17.05 -31.85 -5.26
N GLU A 204 17.30 -30.60 -4.83
CA GLU A 204 16.61 -30.00 -3.69
C GLU A 204 15.23 -29.45 -4.12
N LEU A 205 15.14 -28.93 -5.34
CA LEU A 205 13.90 -28.37 -5.90
C LEU A 205 13.17 -29.35 -6.84
N GLU A 206 13.73 -30.56 -7.06
CA GLU A 206 13.19 -31.62 -7.92
C GLU A 206 12.82 -31.15 -9.35
N ARG A 207 13.63 -30.21 -9.90
CA ARG A 207 13.39 -29.63 -11.23
C ARG A 207 14.69 -29.27 -11.96
N TYR A 208 14.59 -29.14 -13.29
CA TYR A 208 15.69 -28.60 -14.09
C TYR A 208 15.76 -27.07 -13.97
N ARG A 209 16.99 -26.53 -13.86
CA ARG A 209 17.27 -25.10 -13.73
C ARG A 209 18.41 -24.68 -14.63
N VAL A 210 18.34 -23.44 -15.11
CA VAL A 210 19.45 -22.80 -15.83
C VAL A 210 20.27 -21.86 -14.93
N GLY A 211 19.76 -21.50 -13.75
CA GLY A 211 20.44 -20.63 -12.77
C GLY A 211 20.33 -19.14 -13.10
N VAL A 212 19.14 -18.69 -13.54
CA VAL A 212 18.82 -17.26 -13.70
C VAL A 212 17.66 -16.88 -12.81
N THR A 213 17.75 -15.71 -12.21
CA THR A 213 16.60 -15.01 -11.63
C THR A 213 16.07 -14.04 -12.67
N ILE A 214 14.79 -14.16 -13.03
CA ILE A 214 14.14 -13.35 -14.05
C ILE A 214 13.30 -12.30 -13.34
N ALA A 215 13.43 -11.05 -13.74
CA ALA A 215 12.56 -9.96 -13.29
C ALA A 215 11.93 -9.26 -14.48
N GLN A 216 10.88 -8.50 -14.22
CA GLN A 216 10.35 -7.58 -15.21
C GLN A 216 11.33 -6.42 -15.35
N GLY A 217 11.76 -6.12 -16.57
CA GLY A 217 12.64 -4.98 -16.84
C GLY A 217 11.93 -3.64 -16.66
N TYR A 218 12.72 -2.57 -16.66
CA TYR A 218 12.23 -1.21 -16.61
C TYR A 218 12.76 -0.43 -17.80
N GLU A 219 11.86 0.25 -18.49
CA GLU A 219 12.22 1.13 -19.59
C GLU A 219 12.01 2.58 -19.17
N LYS A 220 13.02 3.45 -19.44
CA LYS A 220 12.88 4.87 -19.18
C LYS A 220 11.75 5.47 -20.02
N MET A 221 10.80 6.06 -19.33
CA MET A 221 9.65 6.66 -19.97
C MET A 221 9.94 8.10 -20.43
N PRO A 222 9.37 8.51 -21.60
CA PRO A 222 9.34 9.92 -21.95
C PRO A 222 8.49 10.69 -20.92
N ALA A 223 8.92 11.92 -20.60
CA ALA A 223 8.24 12.74 -19.58
C ALA A 223 6.71 12.90 -19.83
N SER A 224 6.29 12.90 -21.09
CA SER A 224 4.88 12.97 -21.50
C SER A 224 4.04 11.77 -21.06
N SER A 225 4.66 10.60 -20.87
CA SER A 225 3.98 9.35 -20.51
C SER A 225 3.94 9.10 -18.99
N ILE A 226 4.73 9.83 -18.20
CA ILE A 226 4.81 9.62 -16.73
C ILE A 226 3.45 9.83 -16.06
N LEU A 227 2.79 10.96 -16.31
CA LEU A 227 1.50 11.28 -15.69
C LEU A 227 0.39 10.30 -16.08
N PRO A 228 0.18 9.96 -17.38
CA PRO A 228 -0.79 8.95 -17.77
C PRO A 228 -0.52 7.58 -17.16
N SER A 229 0.76 7.17 -17.09
CA SER A 229 1.12 5.86 -16.52
C SER A 229 0.96 5.81 -15.01
N ALA A 230 1.34 6.87 -14.28
CA ALA A 230 1.09 6.99 -12.85
C ALA A 230 -0.42 6.92 -12.54
N TRP A 231 -1.25 7.59 -13.34
CA TRP A 231 -2.71 7.49 -13.23
C TRP A 231 -3.22 6.07 -13.50
N SER A 232 -2.70 5.43 -14.56
CA SER A 232 -3.05 4.06 -14.92
C SER A 232 -2.71 3.08 -13.80
N LEU A 233 -1.52 3.19 -13.20
CA LEU A 233 -1.12 2.38 -12.03
C LEU A 233 -2.10 2.55 -10.86
N CYS A 234 -2.40 3.79 -10.48
CA CYS A 234 -3.33 4.06 -9.40
C CYS A 234 -4.74 3.50 -9.70
N LYS A 235 -5.22 3.66 -10.93
CA LYS A 235 -6.51 3.11 -11.37
C LYS A 235 -6.53 1.59 -11.32
N GLN A 236 -5.52 0.91 -11.89
CA GLN A 236 -5.43 -0.55 -11.91
C GLN A 236 -5.35 -1.11 -10.48
N ALA A 237 -4.53 -0.52 -9.61
CA ALA A 237 -4.44 -0.90 -8.21
C ALA A 237 -5.79 -0.73 -7.49
N SER A 238 -6.48 0.39 -7.73
CA SER A 238 -7.81 0.62 -7.14
C SER A 238 -8.82 -0.42 -7.59
N VAL A 239 -8.87 -0.76 -8.88
CA VAL A 239 -9.77 -1.79 -9.42
C VAL A 239 -9.44 -3.15 -8.82
N ALA A 240 -8.17 -3.55 -8.82
CA ALA A 240 -7.73 -4.84 -8.27
C ALA A 240 -8.09 -4.99 -6.78
N ILE A 241 -7.93 -3.93 -5.98
CA ILE A 241 -8.31 -3.94 -4.56
C ILE A 241 -9.82 -4.08 -4.40
N VAL A 242 -10.62 -3.34 -5.18
CA VAL A 242 -12.09 -3.44 -5.15
C VAL A 242 -12.57 -4.83 -5.56
N GLU A 243 -11.99 -5.42 -6.60
CA GLU A 243 -12.29 -6.79 -7.03
C GLU A 243 -11.93 -7.83 -5.96
N SER A 244 -10.75 -7.68 -5.33
CA SER A 244 -10.31 -8.56 -4.23
C SER A 244 -11.23 -8.46 -3.02
N LEU A 245 -11.67 -7.24 -2.66
CA LEU A 245 -12.66 -7.05 -1.61
C LEU A 245 -14.02 -7.64 -2.00
N GLY A 246 -14.44 -7.49 -3.25
CA GLY A 246 -15.65 -8.11 -3.77
C GLY A 246 -15.62 -9.62 -3.62
N LYS A 247 -14.52 -10.29 -4.00
CA LYS A 247 -14.32 -11.74 -3.82
C LYS A 247 -14.31 -12.12 -2.35
N LEU A 248 -13.63 -11.35 -1.50
CA LEU A 248 -13.58 -11.60 -0.07
C LEU A 248 -15.00 -11.63 0.55
N PHE A 249 -15.87 -10.68 0.19
CA PHE A 249 -17.23 -10.61 0.74
C PHE A 249 -18.22 -11.59 0.10
N THR A 250 -18.00 -12.01 -1.15
CA THR A 250 -18.94 -12.91 -1.86
C THR A 250 -18.57 -14.38 -1.73
N THR A 251 -17.30 -14.71 -1.82
CA THR A 251 -16.81 -16.11 -1.82
C THR A 251 -15.95 -16.46 -0.62
N GLY A 252 -15.53 -15.48 0.19
CA GLY A 252 -14.57 -15.68 1.28
C GLY A 252 -13.13 -15.92 0.80
N GLU A 253 -12.89 -15.81 -0.52
CA GLU A 253 -11.57 -15.99 -1.10
C GLU A 253 -10.62 -14.89 -0.61
N GLY A 254 -9.38 -15.27 -0.24
CA GLY A 254 -8.37 -14.34 0.30
C GLY A 254 -8.41 -14.18 1.83
N LEU A 255 -9.41 -14.72 2.55
CA LEU A 255 -9.46 -14.62 4.01
C LEU A 255 -8.25 -15.29 4.69
N ASN A 256 -7.75 -16.36 4.08
CA ASN A 256 -6.57 -17.06 4.58
C ASN A 256 -5.28 -16.24 4.38
N ASP A 257 -5.24 -15.40 3.36
CA ASP A 257 -4.09 -14.57 3.00
C ASP A 257 -4.12 -13.22 3.71
N ALA A 258 -5.24 -12.90 4.37
CA ALA A 258 -5.38 -11.66 5.12
C ALA A 258 -4.29 -11.59 6.21
N ALA A 259 -3.56 -10.47 6.20
CA ALA A 259 -2.49 -10.16 7.13
C ALA A 259 -2.94 -9.09 8.12
N GLY A 260 -2.54 -9.26 9.37
CA GLY A 260 -2.66 -8.22 10.39
C GLY A 260 -1.49 -7.21 10.30
N PRO A 261 -1.42 -6.27 11.24
CA PRO A 261 -0.36 -5.26 11.23
C PRO A 261 1.05 -5.83 11.24
N VAL A 262 1.28 -6.93 11.95
CA VAL A 262 2.60 -7.60 12.02
C VAL A 262 2.93 -8.26 10.68
N GLY A 263 1.95 -8.90 10.04
CA GLY A 263 2.12 -9.50 8.72
C GLY A 263 2.42 -8.45 7.65
N VAL A 264 1.74 -7.30 7.66
CA VAL A 264 2.01 -6.19 6.73
C VAL A 264 3.43 -5.66 6.93
N VAL A 265 3.88 -5.41 8.18
CA VAL A 265 5.26 -4.99 8.46
C VAL A 265 6.27 -6.01 7.96
N SER A 266 6.01 -7.31 8.22
CA SER A 266 6.87 -8.40 7.76
C SER A 266 6.96 -8.46 6.23
N LEU A 267 5.82 -8.36 5.54
CA LEU A 267 5.75 -8.36 4.08
C LEU A 267 6.51 -7.18 3.48
N VAL A 268 6.24 -5.96 3.96
CA VAL A 268 6.95 -4.75 3.49
C VAL A 268 8.45 -4.86 3.72
N ALA A 269 8.87 -5.33 4.90
CA ALA A 269 10.28 -5.50 5.22
C ALA A 269 10.97 -6.52 4.31
N GLN A 270 10.33 -7.67 4.08
CA GLN A 270 10.86 -8.75 3.23
C GLN A 270 10.94 -8.31 1.76
N GLN A 271 9.87 -7.75 1.23
CA GLN A 271 9.82 -7.31 -0.15
C GLN A 271 10.81 -6.16 -0.42
N THR A 272 10.93 -5.21 0.53
CA THR A 272 11.92 -4.12 0.43
C THR A 272 13.36 -4.65 0.51
N GLN A 273 13.61 -5.67 1.31
CA GLN A 273 14.93 -6.30 1.38
C GLN A 273 15.35 -6.93 0.06
N GLN A 274 14.40 -7.49 -0.70
CA GLN A 274 14.64 -8.16 -1.99
C GLN A 274 14.70 -7.17 -3.15
N GLY A 275 13.78 -6.21 -3.20
CA GLY A 275 13.61 -5.31 -4.35
C GLY A 275 14.01 -3.85 -4.11
N GLY A 276 14.63 -3.54 -2.96
CA GLY A 276 15.19 -2.22 -2.67
C GLY A 276 14.16 -1.09 -2.60
N LEU A 277 14.63 0.13 -2.91
CA LEU A 277 13.82 1.36 -2.80
C LEU A 277 12.63 1.36 -3.78
N GLU A 278 12.78 0.77 -4.92
CA GLU A 278 11.73 0.68 -5.92
C GLU A 278 10.49 -0.06 -5.39
N ILE A 279 10.69 -1.28 -4.90
CA ILE A 279 9.61 -2.08 -4.29
C ILE A 279 9.03 -1.37 -3.07
N TYR A 280 9.86 -0.69 -2.28
CA TYR A 280 9.39 0.12 -1.16
C TYR A 280 8.41 1.22 -1.60
N LEU A 281 8.75 1.98 -2.66
CA LEU A 281 7.87 3.02 -3.22
C LEU A 281 6.61 2.42 -3.84
N TYR A 282 6.73 1.29 -4.54
CA TYR A 282 5.58 0.58 -5.10
C TYR A 282 4.61 0.12 -4.00
N LEU A 283 5.12 -0.50 -2.93
CA LEU A 283 4.31 -0.91 -1.78
C LEU A 283 3.65 0.29 -1.10
N LEU A 284 4.35 1.43 -1.00
CA LEU A 284 3.77 2.66 -0.48
C LEU A 284 2.57 3.11 -1.33
N VAL A 285 2.64 3.02 -2.65
CA VAL A 285 1.51 3.32 -3.56
C VAL A 285 0.34 2.39 -3.29
N ILE A 286 0.59 1.07 -3.32
CA ILE A 286 -0.48 0.07 -3.17
C ILE A 286 -1.16 0.16 -1.80
N ILE A 287 -0.38 0.25 -0.72
CA ILE A 287 -0.93 0.32 0.63
C ILE A 287 -1.63 1.66 0.86
N SER A 288 -1.15 2.76 0.25
CA SER A 288 -1.82 4.07 0.32
C SER A 288 -3.21 4.02 -0.32
N ILE A 289 -3.34 3.44 -1.52
CA ILE A 289 -4.63 3.26 -2.20
C ILE A 289 -5.53 2.35 -1.38
N ASN A 290 -4.99 1.23 -0.86
CA ASN A 290 -5.74 0.31 -0.04
C ASN A 290 -6.31 1.01 1.21
N LEU A 291 -5.46 1.76 1.93
CA LEU A 291 -5.89 2.51 3.11
C LEU A 291 -6.96 3.56 2.77
N GLY A 292 -6.81 4.26 1.64
CA GLY A 292 -7.82 5.21 1.15
C GLY A 292 -9.16 4.53 0.84
N LEU A 293 -9.15 3.41 0.13
CA LEU A 293 -10.35 2.64 -0.22
C LEU A 293 -11.02 2.05 1.03
N MET A 294 -10.23 1.40 1.89
CA MET A 294 -10.75 0.78 3.12
C MET A 294 -11.45 1.80 4.02
N ASN A 295 -10.86 3.00 4.17
CA ASN A 295 -11.48 4.06 4.97
C ASN A 295 -12.76 4.64 4.35
N LEU A 296 -13.00 4.45 3.05
CA LEU A 296 -14.26 4.84 2.40
C LEU A 296 -15.38 3.79 2.53
N ILE A 297 -15.05 2.56 2.94
CA ILE A 297 -16.08 1.52 3.16
C ILE A 297 -16.97 1.91 4.35
N PRO A 298 -18.30 1.69 4.27
CA PRO A 298 -19.23 2.04 5.33
C PRO A 298 -19.18 1.09 6.54
N ILE A 299 -17.97 0.78 7.01
CA ILE A 299 -17.76 -0.03 8.21
C ILE A 299 -17.71 0.90 9.42
N PRO A 300 -18.52 0.65 10.49
CA PRO A 300 -18.46 1.45 11.69
C PRO A 300 -17.05 1.52 12.28
N GLY A 301 -16.62 2.71 12.66
CA GLY A 301 -15.26 2.97 13.10
C GLY A 301 -14.33 3.53 12.02
N LEU A 302 -14.71 3.47 10.73
CA LEU A 302 -13.98 4.08 9.61
C LEU A 302 -14.68 5.37 9.13
N ASP A 303 -13.96 6.19 8.36
CA ASP A 303 -14.47 7.47 7.83
C ASP A 303 -15.71 7.30 6.95
N GLY A 304 -15.77 6.23 6.17
CA GLY A 304 -16.91 5.90 5.31
C GLY A 304 -18.23 5.82 6.08
N SER A 305 -18.20 5.30 7.30
CA SER A 305 -19.41 5.26 8.13
C SER A 305 -19.86 6.65 8.60
N ARG A 306 -18.93 7.55 8.94
CA ARG A 306 -19.23 8.95 9.26
C ARG A 306 -19.85 9.67 8.06
N LEU A 307 -19.36 9.40 6.85
CA LEU A 307 -19.93 9.94 5.61
C LEU A 307 -21.38 9.48 5.40
N ILE A 308 -21.72 8.22 5.69
CA ILE A 308 -23.10 7.72 5.62
C ILE A 308 -24.01 8.46 6.60
N PHE A 309 -23.59 8.64 7.87
CA PHE A 309 -24.39 9.40 8.84
C PHE A 309 -24.60 10.85 8.39
N MET A 310 -23.57 11.52 7.86
CA MET A 310 -23.70 12.87 7.32
C MET A 310 -24.58 12.93 6.06
N LEU A 311 -24.54 11.91 5.19
CA LEU A 311 -25.44 11.80 4.04
C LEU A 311 -26.90 11.66 4.48
N ILE A 312 -27.16 10.81 5.48
CA ILE A 312 -28.50 10.67 6.08
C ILE A 312 -28.96 12.01 6.67
N GLU A 313 -28.08 12.72 7.38
CA GLU A 313 -28.38 14.07 7.92
C GLU A 313 -28.72 15.06 6.81
N ALA A 314 -27.95 15.08 5.70
CA ALA A 314 -28.18 15.95 4.56
C ALA A 314 -29.56 15.72 3.92
N ILE A 315 -29.97 14.44 3.77
CA ILE A 315 -31.26 14.06 3.20
C ILE A 315 -32.42 14.41 4.16
N ARG A 316 -32.26 14.08 5.44
CA ARG A 316 -33.28 14.27 6.47
C ARG A 316 -33.36 15.72 6.95
N ARG A 317 -32.35 16.53 6.69
CA ARG A 317 -32.18 17.92 7.20
C ARG A 317 -32.26 17.99 8.74
N LYS A 318 -31.93 16.90 9.42
CA LYS A 318 -31.91 16.80 10.88
C LYS A 318 -30.72 15.91 11.27
N PRO A 319 -29.93 16.32 12.27
CA PRO A 319 -28.79 15.52 12.72
C PRO A 319 -29.25 14.14 13.23
N VAL A 320 -28.42 13.14 13.03
CA VAL A 320 -28.60 11.83 13.63
C VAL A 320 -28.33 11.94 15.13
N ASN A 321 -28.99 11.12 15.93
CA ASN A 321 -28.78 11.11 17.37
C ASN A 321 -27.33 10.72 17.68
N GLN A 322 -26.56 11.63 18.30
CA GLN A 322 -25.15 11.43 18.64
C GLN A 322 -24.90 10.14 19.48
N LYS A 323 -25.82 9.77 20.37
CA LYS A 323 -25.70 8.54 21.15
C LYS A 323 -25.79 7.28 20.28
N ILE A 324 -26.64 7.31 19.24
CA ILE A 324 -26.76 6.18 18.29
C ILE A 324 -25.50 6.10 17.46
N GLU A 325 -25.04 7.23 16.91
CA GLU A 325 -23.82 7.30 16.11
C GLU A 325 -22.60 6.81 16.92
N ALA A 326 -22.42 7.33 18.15
CA ALA A 326 -21.35 6.89 19.05
C ALA A 326 -21.43 5.40 19.38
N GLY A 327 -22.63 4.87 19.63
CA GLY A 327 -22.84 3.44 19.89
C GLY A 327 -22.47 2.56 18.70
N VAL A 328 -22.85 2.97 17.48
CA VAL A 328 -22.48 2.25 16.23
C VAL A 328 -20.98 2.27 16.04
N HIS A 329 -20.32 3.42 16.21
CA HIS A 329 -18.86 3.53 16.10
C HIS A 329 -18.14 2.69 17.17
N LEU A 330 -18.63 2.68 18.40
CA LEU A 330 -18.05 1.86 19.46
C LEU A 330 -18.09 0.37 19.11
N CYS A 331 -19.23 -0.13 18.62
CA CYS A 331 -19.35 -1.51 18.14
C CYS A 331 -18.35 -1.80 17.01
N GLY A 332 -18.19 -0.86 16.08
CA GLY A 332 -17.21 -0.97 14.99
C GLY A 332 -15.77 -1.03 15.50
N TYR A 333 -15.41 -0.18 16.44
CA TYR A 333 -14.07 -0.22 17.05
C TYR A 333 -13.81 -1.54 17.76
N VAL A 334 -14.76 -2.06 18.55
CA VAL A 334 -14.62 -3.37 19.20
C VAL A 334 -14.41 -4.48 18.17
N LEU A 335 -15.17 -4.47 17.07
CA LEU A 335 -15.02 -5.44 15.99
C LEU A 335 -13.64 -5.31 15.32
N LEU A 336 -13.22 -4.09 14.94
CA LEU A 336 -11.94 -3.85 14.26
C LEU A 336 -10.74 -4.21 15.14
N PHE A 337 -10.77 -3.85 16.44
CA PHE A 337 -9.75 -4.25 17.40
C PHE A 337 -9.71 -5.76 17.60
N GLY A 338 -10.87 -6.41 17.66
CA GLY A 338 -10.96 -7.88 17.74
C GLY A 338 -10.34 -8.55 16.53
N LEU A 339 -10.66 -8.09 15.33
CA LEU A 339 -10.05 -8.59 14.09
C LEU A 339 -8.53 -8.31 14.03
N MET A 340 -8.10 -7.13 14.46
CA MET A 340 -6.69 -6.78 14.53
C MET A 340 -5.92 -7.75 15.45
N ILE A 341 -6.45 -8.03 16.65
CA ILE A 341 -5.83 -8.99 17.59
C ILE A 341 -5.81 -10.39 16.99
N PHE A 342 -6.90 -10.83 16.38
CA PHE A 342 -7.00 -12.14 15.73
C PHE A 342 -5.97 -12.32 14.62
N PHE A 343 -5.87 -11.36 13.68
CA PHE A 343 -4.89 -11.43 12.60
C PHE A 343 -3.46 -11.28 13.11
N THR A 344 -3.22 -10.42 14.11
CA THR A 344 -1.88 -10.31 14.73
C THR A 344 -1.44 -11.64 15.35
N PHE A 345 -2.36 -12.34 16.04
CA PHE A 345 -2.08 -13.66 16.59
C PHE A 345 -1.74 -14.69 15.47
N LYS A 346 -2.52 -14.69 14.38
CA LYS A 346 -2.26 -15.52 13.20
C LYS A 346 -0.90 -15.20 12.56
N ASP A 347 -0.56 -13.91 12.42
CA ASP A 347 0.74 -13.48 11.89
C ASP A 347 1.91 -13.98 12.73
N VAL A 348 1.79 -13.86 14.07
CA VAL A 348 2.81 -14.34 15.00
C VAL A 348 2.98 -15.86 14.89
N LEU A 349 1.89 -16.62 14.80
CA LEU A 349 1.98 -18.07 14.60
C LEU A 349 2.69 -18.43 13.29
N ARG A 350 2.42 -17.72 12.19
CA ARG A 350 3.11 -17.90 10.91
C ARG A 350 4.61 -17.62 11.01
N LEU A 351 5.03 -16.62 11.78
CA LEU A 351 6.45 -16.31 12.00
C LEU A 351 7.19 -17.40 12.76
N PHE A 352 6.49 -18.17 13.60
CA PHE A 352 7.06 -19.31 14.34
C PHE A 352 6.89 -20.66 13.62
N GLY A 353 6.46 -20.67 12.35
CA GLY A 353 6.33 -21.87 11.53
C GLY A 353 5.19 -22.81 11.95
N LYS A 354 4.15 -22.29 12.57
CA LYS A 354 2.95 -23.02 12.99
C LYS A 354 1.71 -22.58 12.21
#